data_8b4bece0eb13a535360a976e281e2205
#
_entry.id   8b4bece0eb13a535360a976e281e2205
#
_cell.length_a   1.000
_cell.length_b   1.000
_cell.length_c   1.000
_cell.angle_alpha   90.00
_cell.angle_beta   90.00
_cell.angle_gamma   90.00
#
_symmetry.space_group_name_H-M   'P 1'
#
loop_
_entity.id
_entity.type
_entity.pdbx_description
1 polymer ?
#
loop_
_entity_poly.entity_id
_entity_poly.type
_entity_poly.pdbx_seq_one_letter_code
_entity_poly.pdbx_strand_id
1 'polypeptide(L)'
;MEGIIFDFNGTLIFDDPINMISWKKYAKRKFNYDLTDEEYYKYNGTPGETWIEGITKGKITGKEATKCREEKEEQYREDLSNAEIDLIKGAKEFFNELKKNNIPFTIATSADKENIELFFKKFNLNQWFDLSKCAYNDGTFKGKPNPDIYLIAAKKLGVDIKKCVVFEDTKSGVKSGYSAGAKVIGMIAGRNPEDIWKFEKVVDVINDFTEVNIEKLNQLFK
;
A
#
# COMPACT_ATOMS: atom_id res chain seq x y z
N MET A 1 -13.55 16.89 -7.54
CA MET A 1 -12.93 15.55 -7.41
C MET A 1 -13.81 14.52 -8.09
N GLU A 2 -13.24 13.62 -8.91
CA GLU A 2 -14.00 12.56 -9.59
C GLU A 2 -13.82 11.17 -8.95
N GLY A 3 -12.77 10.94 -8.16
CA GLY A 3 -12.57 9.67 -7.50
C GLY A 3 -11.45 9.68 -6.47
N ILE A 4 -11.37 8.58 -5.70
CA ILE A 4 -10.33 8.37 -4.68
C ILE A 4 -9.71 6.99 -4.89
N ILE A 5 -8.38 6.93 -4.79
CA ILE A 5 -7.63 5.69 -4.90
C ILE A 5 -6.77 5.55 -3.65
N PHE A 6 -6.93 4.43 -2.95
CA PHE A 6 -6.18 4.13 -1.75
C PHE A 6 -5.05 3.14 -2.06
N ASP A 7 -3.82 3.42 -1.65
CA ASP A 7 -2.91 2.33 -1.34
C ASP A 7 -3.46 1.51 -0.17
N PHE A 8 -2.91 0.32 0.10
CA PHE A 8 -3.44 -0.55 1.14
C PHE A 8 -2.52 -0.66 2.37
N ASN A 9 -1.34 -1.26 2.18
CA ASN A 9 -0.40 -1.51 3.28
C ASN A 9 0.25 -0.20 3.75
N GLY A 10 0.14 0.11 5.04
CA GLY A 10 0.59 1.38 5.60
C GLY A 10 -0.35 2.56 5.35
N THR A 11 -1.39 2.39 4.53
CA THR A 11 -2.39 3.42 4.19
C THR A 11 -3.78 3.09 4.74
N LEU A 12 -4.31 1.90 4.50
CA LEU A 12 -5.58 1.44 5.05
C LEU A 12 -5.42 0.54 6.28
N ILE A 13 -4.27 -0.10 6.43
CA ILE A 13 -3.88 -0.85 7.63
C ILE A 13 -2.45 -0.46 8.04
N PHE A 14 -2.15 -0.53 9.33
CA PHE A 14 -0.79 -0.36 9.82
C PHE A 14 -0.16 -1.73 10.10
N ASP A 15 0.31 -2.40 9.06
CA ASP A 15 0.83 -3.76 9.09
C ASP A 15 2.36 -3.86 9.15
N ASP A 16 3.08 -2.74 9.21
CA ASP A 16 4.55 -2.70 9.25
C ASP A 16 5.16 -3.60 10.33
N PRO A 17 4.64 -3.64 11.59
CA PRO A 17 5.14 -4.56 12.61
C PRO A 17 4.96 -6.04 12.24
N ILE A 18 3.85 -6.37 11.56
CA ILE A 18 3.56 -7.75 11.13
C ILE A 18 4.51 -8.14 10.01
N ASN A 19 4.69 -7.26 9.03
CA ASN A 19 5.60 -7.49 7.91
C ASN A 19 7.05 -7.66 8.39
N MET A 20 7.49 -6.85 9.38
CA MET A 20 8.81 -7.00 10.01
C MET A 20 8.98 -8.38 10.66
N ILE A 21 7.99 -8.82 11.44
CA ILE A 21 8.01 -10.14 12.08
C ILE A 21 8.07 -11.24 11.03
N SER A 22 7.29 -11.13 9.94
CA SER A 22 7.28 -12.10 8.86
C SER A 22 8.64 -12.20 8.16
N TRP A 23 9.28 -11.08 7.87
CA TRP A 23 10.63 -11.05 7.31
C TRP A 23 11.66 -11.69 8.24
N LYS A 24 11.63 -11.38 9.54
CA LYS A 24 12.54 -11.97 10.54
C LYS A 24 12.36 -13.48 10.65
N LYS A 25 11.11 -13.95 10.73
CA LYS A 25 10.79 -15.38 10.78
C LYS A 25 11.29 -16.09 9.51
N TYR A 26 11.00 -15.52 8.35
CA TYR A 26 11.39 -16.10 7.07
C TYR A 26 12.92 -16.15 6.91
N ALA A 27 13.62 -15.04 7.15
CA ALA A 27 15.08 -14.97 7.07
C ALA A 27 15.77 -15.96 8.00
N LYS A 28 15.27 -16.09 9.24
CA LYS A 28 15.79 -17.07 10.20
C LYS A 28 15.57 -18.50 9.75
N ARG A 29 14.34 -18.83 9.33
CA ARG A 29 13.98 -20.19 8.90
C ARG A 29 14.70 -20.61 7.62
N LYS A 30 14.75 -19.74 6.62
CA LYS A 30 15.25 -20.08 5.27
C LYS A 30 16.77 -19.97 5.15
N PHE A 31 17.37 -18.96 5.76
CA PHE A 31 18.77 -18.61 5.58
C PHE A 31 19.62 -18.72 6.86
N ASN A 32 19.00 -19.07 7.99
CA ASN A 32 19.60 -18.97 9.33
C ASN A 32 20.18 -17.57 9.60
N TYR A 33 19.49 -16.53 9.12
CA TYR A 33 19.90 -15.14 9.19
C TYR A 33 19.03 -14.37 10.21
N ASP A 34 19.70 -13.69 11.15
CA ASP A 34 19.05 -12.84 12.15
C ASP A 34 18.94 -11.42 11.60
N LEU A 35 17.81 -11.12 10.94
CA LEU A 35 17.51 -9.80 10.37
C LEU A 35 17.28 -8.79 11.49
N THR A 36 18.06 -7.70 11.49
CA THR A 36 17.92 -6.61 12.48
C THR A 36 16.83 -5.61 12.07
N ASP A 37 16.37 -4.78 13.02
CA ASP A 37 15.42 -3.71 12.74
C ASP A 37 16.01 -2.68 11.77
N GLU A 38 17.30 -2.34 11.94
CA GLU A 38 18.00 -1.41 11.05
C GLU A 38 18.03 -1.92 9.61
N GLU A 39 18.32 -3.20 9.42
CA GLU A 39 18.30 -3.82 8.08
C GLU A 39 16.89 -3.86 7.50
N TYR A 40 15.87 -4.13 8.33
CA TYR A 40 14.49 -4.07 7.91
C TYR A 40 14.16 -2.68 7.33
N TYR A 41 14.39 -1.63 8.07
CA TYR A 41 14.10 -0.26 7.61
C TYR A 41 14.96 0.18 6.42
N LYS A 42 16.17 -0.35 6.28
CA LYS A 42 17.03 -0.10 5.12
C LYS A 42 16.43 -0.62 3.82
N TYR A 43 15.79 -1.79 3.86
CA TYR A 43 15.17 -2.39 2.68
C TYR A 43 13.69 -2.03 2.50
N ASN A 44 13.04 -1.49 3.52
CA ASN A 44 11.62 -1.17 3.48
C ASN A 44 11.27 -0.25 2.29
N GLY A 45 10.19 -0.60 1.57
CA GLY A 45 9.78 0.10 0.34
C GLY A 45 10.54 -0.30 -0.93
N THR A 46 11.46 -1.31 -0.85
CA THR A 46 12.10 -1.91 -2.02
C THR A 46 11.41 -3.23 -2.43
N PRO A 47 11.61 -3.71 -3.68
CA PRO A 47 11.11 -5.03 -4.08
C PRO A 47 11.64 -6.16 -3.19
N GLY A 48 10.82 -7.18 -2.93
CA GLY A 48 11.20 -8.31 -2.06
C GLY A 48 12.43 -9.09 -2.55
N GLU A 49 12.67 -9.13 -3.85
CA GLU A 49 13.87 -9.71 -4.43
C GLU A 49 15.14 -8.98 -3.96
N THR A 50 15.09 -7.66 -3.82
CA THR A 50 16.19 -6.84 -3.28
C THR A 50 16.54 -7.23 -1.84
N TRP A 51 15.54 -7.56 -1.02
CA TRP A 51 15.76 -8.08 0.32
C TRP A 51 16.50 -9.41 0.30
N ILE A 52 16.03 -10.34 -0.56
CA ILE A 52 16.64 -11.67 -0.69
C ILE A 52 18.10 -11.55 -1.14
N GLU A 53 18.36 -10.74 -2.15
CA GLU A 53 19.72 -10.48 -2.64
C GLU A 53 20.61 -9.86 -1.55
N GLY A 54 20.08 -8.91 -0.78
CA GLY A 54 20.80 -8.28 0.32
C GLY A 54 21.15 -9.26 1.44
N ILE A 55 20.17 -10.00 1.97
CA ILE A 55 20.34 -10.98 3.04
C ILE A 55 21.32 -12.09 2.63
N THR A 56 21.24 -12.54 1.38
CA THR A 56 22.09 -13.64 0.86
C THR A 56 23.41 -13.15 0.27
N LYS A 57 23.69 -11.84 0.34
CA LYS A 57 24.90 -11.20 -0.23
C LYS A 57 25.10 -11.55 -1.71
N GLY A 58 23.99 -11.51 -2.47
CA GLY A 58 23.97 -11.79 -3.91
C GLY A 58 24.08 -13.27 -4.29
N LYS A 59 24.00 -14.20 -3.36
CA LYS A 59 24.05 -15.65 -3.67
C LYS A 59 22.76 -16.15 -4.30
N ILE A 60 21.62 -15.54 -3.96
CA ILE A 60 20.30 -15.84 -4.53
C ILE A 60 19.80 -14.63 -5.27
N THR A 61 19.55 -14.78 -6.57
CA THR A 61 19.13 -13.71 -7.50
C THR A 61 18.11 -14.23 -8.52
N GLY A 62 17.52 -13.33 -9.29
CA GLY A 62 16.62 -13.66 -10.39
C GLY A 62 15.45 -14.56 -9.96
N LYS A 63 15.14 -15.61 -10.71
CA LYS A 63 13.99 -16.48 -10.46
C LYS A 63 14.00 -17.14 -9.08
N GLU A 64 15.16 -17.42 -8.52
CA GLU A 64 15.27 -18.00 -7.19
C GLU A 64 14.94 -16.96 -6.11
N ALA A 65 15.34 -15.70 -6.28
CA ALA A 65 14.95 -14.60 -5.40
C ALA A 65 13.43 -14.36 -5.46
N THR A 66 12.82 -14.41 -6.64
CA THR A 66 11.36 -14.33 -6.81
C THR A 66 10.64 -15.44 -6.03
N LYS A 67 11.10 -16.69 -6.14
CA LYS A 67 10.54 -17.80 -5.36
C LYS A 67 10.66 -17.58 -3.86
N CYS A 68 11.81 -17.11 -3.40
CA CYS A 68 12.00 -16.79 -1.97
C CYS A 68 11.08 -15.66 -1.50
N ARG A 69 10.82 -14.65 -2.34
CA ARG A 69 9.83 -13.61 -2.05
C ARG A 69 8.42 -14.19 -1.92
N GLU A 70 8.02 -15.09 -2.82
CA GLU A 70 6.71 -15.75 -2.75
C GLU A 70 6.54 -16.56 -1.45
N GLU A 71 7.55 -17.33 -1.05
CA GLU A 71 7.56 -18.06 0.23
C GLU A 71 7.47 -17.10 1.44
N LYS A 72 8.10 -15.92 1.35
CA LYS A 72 7.99 -14.89 2.38
C LYS A 72 6.57 -14.30 2.43
N GLU A 73 5.93 -14.09 1.28
CA GLU A 73 4.54 -13.61 1.24
C GLU A 73 3.56 -14.63 1.85
N GLU A 74 3.81 -15.93 1.72
CA GLU A 74 3.04 -16.95 2.45
C GLU A 74 3.18 -16.78 3.97
N GLN A 75 4.40 -16.53 4.47
CA GLN A 75 4.63 -16.25 5.89
C GLN A 75 3.88 -14.99 6.34
N TYR A 76 3.89 -13.93 5.52
CA TYR A 76 3.16 -12.69 5.82
C TYR A 76 1.65 -12.94 5.91
N ARG A 77 1.07 -13.70 4.97
CA ARG A 77 -0.35 -14.05 5.00
C ARG A 77 -0.73 -14.84 6.24
N GLU A 78 0.11 -15.78 6.68
CA GLU A 78 -0.10 -16.52 7.93
C GLU A 78 -0.07 -15.56 9.14
N ASP A 79 0.97 -14.75 9.26
CA ASP A 79 1.14 -13.82 10.37
C ASP A 79 0.01 -12.78 10.40
N LEU A 80 -0.37 -12.21 9.26
CA LEU A 80 -1.48 -11.27 9.16
C LEU A 80 -2.82 -11.92 9.52
N SER A 81 -3.07 -13.17 9.08
CA SER A 81 -4.32 -13.87 9.39
C SER A 81 -4.54 -14.04 10.88
N ASN A 82 -3.45 -14.26 11.63
CA ASN A 82 -3.46 -14.47 13.08
C ASN A 82 -3.34 -13.18 13.91
N ALA A 83 -3.03 -12.04 13.28
CA ALA A 83 -2.86 -10.77 13.97
C ALA A 83 -4.20 -10.11 14.33
N GLU A 84 -4.27 -9.48 15.49
CA GLU A 84 -5.33 -8.55 15.85
C GLU A 84 -5.02 -7.17 15.27
N ILE A 85 -5.57 -6.90 14.09
CA ILE A 85 -5.39 -5.65 13.35
C ILE A 85 -6.71 -5.27 12.68
N ASP A 86 -7.02 -3.98 12.62
CA ASP A 86 -8.18 -3.45 11.90
C ASP A 86 -7.71 -2.36 10.91
N LEU A 87 -8.67 -1.84 10.14
CA LEU A 87 -8.47 -0.68 9.28
C LEU A 87 -8.07 0.53 10.12
N ILE A 88 -7.27 1.41 9.54
CA ILE A 88 -6.85 2.67 10.16
C ILE A 88 -8.10 3.45 10.59
N LYS A 89 -8.01 4.11 11.73
CA LYS A 89 -9.09 4.87 12.36
C LYS A 89 -9.75 5.83 11.37
N GLY A 90 -11.08 5.85 11.36
CA GLY A 90 -11.89 6.69 10.48
C GLY A 90 -12.08 6.15 9.06
N ALA A 91 -11.37 5.08 8.65
CA ALA A 91 -11.46 4.55 7.29
C ALA A 91 -12.89 4.05 6.96
N LYS A 92 -13.50 3.29 7.85
CA LYS A 92 -14.85 2.72 7.66
C LYS A 92 -15.90 3.82 7.51
N GLU A 93 -15.82 4.83 8.36
CA GLU A 93 -16.69 6.02 8.34
C GLU A 93 -16.51 6.79 7.04
N PHE A 94 -15.26 6.99 6.62
CA PHE A 94 -14.94 7.69 5.38
C PHE A 94 -15.44 6.93 4.15
N PHE A 95 -15.29 5.60 4.08
CA PHE A 95 -15.85 4.80 2.99
C PHE A 95 -17.38 4.91 2.91
N ASN A 96 -18.06 4.92 4.07
CA ASN A 96 -19.51 5.10 4.12
C ASN A 96 -19.92 6.50 3.64
N GLU A 97 -19.15 7.54 3.98
CA GLU A 97 -19.35 8.90 3.50
C GLU A 97 -19.18 9.00 1.97
N LEU A 98 -18.14 8.36 1.42
CA LEU A 98 -17.91 8.29 -0.03
C LEU A 98 -19.07 7.62 -0.76
N LYS A 99 -19.54 6.47 -0.26
CA LYS A 99 -20.72 5.78 -0.83
C LYS A 99 -21.98 6.64 -0.79
N LYS A 100 -22.27 7.28 0.35
CA LYS A 100 -23.42 8.16 0.52
C LYS A 100 -23.41 9.33 -0.49
N ASN A 101 -22.24 9.83 -0.84
CA ASN A 101 -22.07 10.93 -1.77
C ASN A 101 -21.80 10.48 -3.22
N ASN A 102 -21.93 9.17 -3.52
CA ASN A 102 -21.69 8.59 -4.85
C ASN A 102 -20.32 8.94 -5.43
N ILE A 103 -19.28 9.07 -4.58
CA ILE A 103 -17.90 9.30 -5.01
C ILE A 103 -17.27 7.96 -5.30
N PRO A 104 -16.78 7.69 -6.53
CA PRO A 104 -16.11 6.46 -6.87
C PRO A 104 -14.79 6.32 -6.11
N PHE A 105 -14.48 5.12 -5.60
CA PHE A 105 -13.21 4.85 -4.96
C PHE A 105 -12.78 3.39 -5.12
N THR A 106 -11.48 3.15 -5.08
CA THR A 106 -10.89 1.82 -5.23
C THR A 106 -9.54 1.71 -4.53
N ILE A 107 -8.97 0.51 -4.56
CA ILE A 107 -7.64 0.19 -4.02
C ILE A 107 -6.64 0.04 -5.17
N ALA A 108 -5.40 0.53 -4.96
CA ALA A 108 -4.26 0.33 -5.84
C ALA A 108 -3.03 -0.06 -4.99
N THR A 109 -2.75 -1.35 -4.88
CA THR A 109 -1.71 -1.91 -4.01
C THR A 109 -0.61 -2.64 -4.76
N SER A 110 0.63 -2.56 -4.25
CA SER A 110 1.74 -3.39 -4.74
C SER A 110 1.67 -4.85 -4.29
N ALA A 111 0.73 -5.20 -3.42
CA ALA A 111 0.47 -6.56 -3.00
C ALA A 111 0.05 -7.44 -4.19
N ASP A 112 0.35 -8.73 -4.12
CA ASP A 112 -0.10 -9.72 -5.09
C ASP A 112 -1.59 -10.08 -4.93
N LYS A 113 -2.07 -10.95 -5.82
CA LYS A 113 -3.48 -11.35 -5.83
C LYS A 113 -3.89 -12.04 -4.54
N GLU A 114 -3.08 -12.94 -4.05
CA GLU A 114 -3.35 -13.72 -2.85
C GLU A 114 -3.44 -12.82 -1.61
N ASN A 115 -2.61 -11.80 -1.54
CA ASN A 115 -2.63 -10.83 -0.45
C ASN A 115 -3.89 -9.96 -0.49
N ILE A 116 -4.28 -9.42 -1.66
CA ILE A 116 -5.50 -8.59 -1.74
C ILE A 116 -6.76 -9.43 -1.45
N GLU A 117 -6.82 -10.69 -1.88
CA GLU A 117 -7.93 -11.60 -1.54
C GLU A 117 -7.99 -11.84 -0.03
N LEU A 118 -6.85 -12.02 0.65
CA LEU A 118 -6.80 -12.10 2.10
C LEU A 118 -7.31 -10.82 2.77
N PHE A 119 -6.90 -9.63 2.27
CA PHE A 119 -7.37 -8.35 2.81
C PHE A 119 -8.89 -8.23 2.69
N PHE A 120 -9.45 -8.57 1.54
CA PHE A 120 -10.89 -8.56 1.31
C PHE A 120 -11.63 -9.45 2.30
N LYS A 121 -11.13 -10.66 2.55
CA LYS A 121 -11.70 -11.60 3.53
C LYS A 121 -11.55 -11.09 4.97
N LYS A 122 -10.32 -10.71 5.37
CA LYS A 122 -10.01 -10.35 6.76
C LYS A 122 -10.74 -9.10 7.23
N PHE A 123 -10.81 -8.07 6.38
CA PHE A 123 -11.40 -6.78 6.70
C PHE A 123 -12.83 -6.61 6.16
N ASN A 124 -13.41 -7.66 5.56
CA ASN A 124 -14.75 -7.65 4.95
C ASN A 124 -14.92 -6.47 3.96
N LEU A 125 -13.92 -6.27 3.09
CA LEU A 125 -13.84 -5.09 2.21
C LEU A 125 -14.94 -5.06 1.14
N ASN A 126 -15.59 -6.19 0.83
CA ASN A 126 -16.72 -6.26 -0.11
C ASN A 126 -17.88 -5.32 0.25
N GLN A 127 -17.95 -4.84 1.50
CA GLN A 127 -18.94 -3.84 1.90
C GLN A 127 -18.75 -2.51 1.17
N TRP A 128 -17.52 -2.19 0.78
CA TRP A 128 -17.15 -0.88 0.21
C TRP A 128 -16.52 -0.97 -1.16
N PHE A 129 -15.74 -2.03 -1.42
CA PHE A 129 -14.93 -2.17 -2.63
C PHE A 129 -15.39 -3.35 -3.49
N ASP A 130 -15.24 -3.18 -4.80
CA ASP A 130 -15.36 -4.24 -5.79
C ASP A 130 -13.94 -4.70 -6.18
N LEU A 131 -13.58 -5.94 -5.86
CA LEU A 131 -12.25 -6.49 -6.14
C LEU A 131 -11.88 -6.39 -7.63
N SER A 132 -12.85 -6.50 -8.54
CA SER A 132 -12.62 -6.41 -9.98
C SER A 132 -12.14 -5.01 -10.42
N LYS A 133 -12.47 -3.99 -9.65
CA LYS A 133 -12.05 -2.59 -9.85
C LYS A 133 -10.74 -2.25 -9.14
N CYS A 134 -10.24 -3.10 -8.27
CA CYS A 134 -8.95 -2.90 -7.62
C CYS A 134 -7.79 -3.13 -8.61
N ALA A 135 -6.71 -2.38 -8.44
CA ALA A 135 -5.43 -2.62 -9.09
C ALA A 135 -4.47 -3.25 -8.08
N TYR A 136 -3.85 -4.35 -8.44
CA TYR A 136 -2.87 -5.07 -7.63
C TYR A 136 -1.74 -5.59 -8.52
N ASN A 137 -0.62 -5.99 -7.93
CA ASN A 137 0.52 -6.50 -8.68
C ASN A 137 0.20 -7.88 -9.28
N ASP A 138 -0.02 -7.93 -10.58
CA ASP A 138 -0.23 -9.15 -11.38
C ASP A 138 0.97 -9.46 -12.30
N GLY A 139 2.05 -8.70 -12.18
CA GLY A 139 3.27 -8.87 -12.98
C GLY A 139 3.18 -8.30 -14.40
N THR A 140 2.06 -7.68 -14.80
CA THR A 140 1.85 -7.18 -16.19
C THR A 140 2.31 -5.73 -16.40
N PHE A 141 2.63 -5.01 -15.34
CA PHE A 141 3.03 -3.60 -15.38
C PHE A 141 4.20 -3.30 -14.44
N LYS A 142 4.80 -2.13 -14.58
CA LYS A 142 5.89 -1.70 -13.72
C LYS A 142 5.35 -1.24 -12.36
N GLY A 143 5.90 -1.79 -11.28
CA GLY A 143 5.56 -1.40 -9.91
C GLY A 143 5.95 0.05 -9.57
N LYS A 144 5.44 0.56 -8.43
CA LYS A 144 5.82 1.85 -7.86
C LYS A 144 7.36 1.97 -7.80
N PRO A 145 7.97 3.09 -8.20
CA PRO A 145 7.40 4.43 -8.38
C PRO A 145 6.84 4.74 -9.78
N ASN A 146 6.70 3.76 -10.71
CA ASN A 146 6.03 4.01 -11.98
C ASN A 146 4.54 4.28 -11.77
N PRO A 147 3.89 5.09 -12.63
CA PRO A 147 2.51 5.53 -12.45
C PRO A 147 1.45 4.46 -12.77
N ASP A 148 1.88 3.34 -13.36
CA ASP A 148 1.00 2.36 -14.03
C ASP A 148 -0.16 1.90 -13.14
N ILE A 149 0.10 1.57 -11.88
CA ILE A 149 -0.92 1.03 -10.98
C ILE A 149 -2.06 2.03 -10.71
N TYR A 150 -1.75 3.31 -10.58
CA TYR A 150 -2.77 4.36 -10.36
C TYR A 150 -3.52 4.69 -11.64
N LEU A 151 -2.85 4.66 -12.81
CA LEU A 151 -3.49 4.80 -14.11
C LEU A 151 -4.47 3.64 -14.38
N ILE A 152 -4.08 2.41 -14.06
CA ILE A 152 -4.93 1.21 -14.16
C ILE A 152 -6.13 1.33 -13.22
N ALA A 153 -5.92 1.72 -11.96
CA ALA A 153 -6.99 1.90 -10.99
C ALA A 153 -8.02 2.96 -11.44
N ALA A 154 -7.56 4.13 -11.91
CA ALA A 154 -8.42 5.17 -12.42
C ALA A 154 -9.22 4.71 -13.65
N LYS A 155 -8.58 3.98 -14.58
CA LYS A 155 -9.23 3.39 -15.75
C LYS A 155 -10.31 2.37 -15.34
N LYS A 156 -10.04 1.50 -14.39
CA LYS A 156 -11.02 0.52 -13.88
C LYS A 156 -12.18 1.21 -13.16
N LEU A 157 -11.93 2.34 -12.52
CA LEU A 157 -12.94 3.14 -11.85
C LEU A 157 -13.77 4.01 -12.82
N GLY A 158 -13.24 4.27 -14.02
CA GLY A 158 -13.89 5.09 -15.06
C GLY A 158 -13.77 6.60 -14.81
N VAL A 159 -12.65 7.05 -14.19
CA VAL A 159 -12.42 8.45 -13.80
C VAL A 159 -11.12 9.01 -14.38
N ASP A 160 -11.03 10.33 -14.48
CA ASP A 160 -9.77 11.02 -14.85
C ASP A 160 -8.83 11.07 -13.63
N ILE A 161 -7.67 10.43 -13.73
CA ILE A 161 -6.65 10.40 -12.65
C ILE A 161 -6.25 11.81 -12.19
N LYS A 162 -6.25 12.80 -13.09
CA LYS A 162 -5.91 14.20 -12.76
C LYS A 162 -6.94 14.87 -11.85
N LYS A 163 -8.12 14.27 -11.73
CA LYS A 163 -9.21 14.71 -10.85
C LYS A 163 -9.39 13.76 -9.65
N CYS A 164 -8.43 12.86 -9.42
CA CYS A 164 -8.44 11.94 -8.30
C CYS A 164 -7.52 12.39 -7.16
N VAL A 165 -7.88 11.94 -5.96
CA VAL A 165 -7.01 11.94 -4.79
C VAL A 165 -6.46 10.54 -4.60
N VAL A 166 -5.15 10.44 -4.35
CA VAL A 166 -4.46 9.20 -3.95
C VAL A 166 -4.04 9.34 -2.50
N PHE A 167 -4.31 8.34 -1.67
CA PHE A 167 -3.76 8.22 -0.32
C PHE A 167 -2.60 7.23 -0.34
N GLU A 168 -1.46 7.62 0.22
CA GLU A 168 -0.20 6.87 0.14
C GLU A 168 0.72 7.16 1.33
N ASP A 169 1.50 6.16 1.72
CA ASP A 169 2.38 6.21 2.89
C ASP A 169 3.88 6.08 2.57
N THR A 170 4.23 5.70 1.32
CA THR A 170 5.61 5.48 0.90
C THR A 170 6.11 6.52 -0.10
N LYS A 171 7.42 6.79 -0.08
CA LYS A 171 8.06 7.68 -1.07
C LYS A 171 7.85 7.19 -2.50
N SER A 172 7.94 5.88 -2.75
CA SER A 172 7.75 5.29 -4.07
C SER A 172 6.29 5.42 -4.53
N GLY A 173 5.33 5.23 -3.62
CA GLY A 173 3.92 5.36 -3.91
C GLY A 173 3.48 6.81 -4.14
N VAL A 174 3.94 7.75 -3.30
CA VAL A 174 3.72 9.19 -3.53
C VAL A 174 4.25 9.61 -4.90
N LYS A 175 5.48 9.18 -5.26
CA LYS A 175 6.04 9.46 -6.59
C LYS A 175 5.20 8.83 -7.70
N SER A 176 4.68 7.62 -7.51
CA SER A 176 3.81 6.93 -8.47
C SER A 176 2.49 7.69 -8.68
N GLY A 177 1.77 8.04 -7.60
CA GLY A 177 0.52 8.80 -7.66
C GLY A 177 0.68 10.18 -8.30
N TYR A 178 1.73 10.91 -7.91
CA TYR A 178 2.07 12.20 -8.51
C TYR A 178 2.41 12.07 -10.00
N SER A 179 3.20 11.08 -10.38
CA SER A 179 3.59 10.86 -11.77
C SER A 179 2.40 10.43 -12.64
N ALA A 180 1.37 9.80 -12.05
CA ALA A 180 0.10 9.52 -12.70
C ALA A 180 -0.74 10.80 -12.94
N GLY A 181 -0.44 11.89 -12.22
CA GLY A 181 -1.14 13.16 -12.29
C GLY A 181 -2.18 13.40 -11.19
N ALA A 182 -2.29 12.51 -10.21
CA ALA A 182 -3.20 12.65 -9.09
C ALA A 182 -2.76 13.72 -8.07
N LYS A 183 -3.69 14.20 -7.25
CA LYS A 183 -3.37 14.87 -5.98
C LYS A 183 -3.06 13.80 -4.94
N VAL A 184 -1.90 13.87 -4.30
CA VAL A 184 -1.49 12.83 -3.34
C VAL A 184 -1.54 13.37 -1.92
N ILE A 185 -2.20 12.64 -1.03
CA ILE A 185 -2.20 12.88 0.43
C ILE A 185 -1.33 11.81 1.08
N GLY A 186 -0.35 12.27 1.88
CA GLY A 186 0.53 11.40 2.63
C GLY A 186 -0.15 10.85 3.88
N MET A 187 0.03 9.54 4.16
CA MET A 187 -0.46 8.87 5.37
C MET A 187 0.69 8.65 6.35
N ILE A 188 0.54 9.11 7.60
CA ILE A 188 1.52 8.85 8.68
C ILE A 188 1.23 7.51 9.35
N ALA A 189 -0.05 7.25 9.66
CA ALA A 189 -0.51 6.00 10.24
C ALA A 189 0.30 5.53 11.47
N GLY A 190 0.63 6.47 12.37
CA GLY A 190 1.38 6.18 13.59
C GLY A 190 2.91 6.12 13.44
N ARG A 191 3.45 6.35 12.24
CA ARG A 191 4.90 6.50 12.01
C ARG A 191 5.42 7.85 12.48
N ASN A 192 6.75 7.98 12.59
CA ASN A 192 7.34 9.28 12.89
C ASN A 192 7.12 10.26 11.71
N PRO A 193 6.47 11.43 11.94
CA PRO A 193 6.25 12.41 10.88
C PRO A 193 7.53 12.84 10.15
N GLU A 194 8.68 12.88 10.84
CA GLU A 194 9.96 13.27 10.23
C GLU A 194 10.40 12.34 9.09
N ASP A 195 9.97 11.09 9.10
CA ASP A 195 10.30 10.11 8.06
C ASP A 195 9.43 10.30 6.80
N ILE A 196 8.26 10.92 6.96
CA ILE A 196 7.25 11.10 5.90
C ILE A 196 7.30 12.50 5.28
N TRP A 197 7.64 13.53 6.07
CA TRP A 197 7.70 14.94 5.62
C TRP A 197 8.71 15.23 4.52
N LYS A 198 9.59 14.31 4.22
CA LYS A 198 10.53 14.40 3.10
C LYS A 198 9.90 14.06 1.75
N PHE A 199 8.59 13.78 1.71
CA PHE A 199 7.88 13.56 0.45
C PHE A 199 7.60 14.90 -0.24
N GLU A 200 8.41 15.23 -1.20
CA GLU A 200 8.09 16.29 -2.16
C GLU A 200 6.77 15.92 -2.86
N LYS A 201 5.89 16.93 -3.07
CA LYS A 201 4.70 16.83 -3.94
C LYS A 201 3.46 16.16 -3.34
N VAL A 202 3.33 16.01 -2.04
CA VAL A 202 2.02 15.79 -1.40
C VAL A 202 1.27 17.11 -1.24
N VAL A 203 -0.05 17.09 -1.38
CA VAL A 203 -0.89 18.28 -1.19
C VAL A 203 -1.34 18.45 0.26
N ASP A 204 -1.31 17.37 1.03
CA ASP A 204 -1.62 17.34 2.46
C ASP A 204 -1.01 16.08 3.10
N VAL A 205 -0.96 16.03 4.42
CA VAL A 205 -0.52 14.86 5.20
C VAL A 205 -1.48 14.66 6.35
N ILE A 206 -1.89 13.42 6.58
CA ILE A 206 -2.81 13.04 7.66
C ILE A 206 -2.25 11.85 8.45
N ASN A 207 -2.64 11.77 9.73
CA ASN A 207 -2.32 10.62 10.55
C ASN A 207 -3.35 9.48 10.40
N ASP A 208 -4.63 9.84 10.31
CA ASP A 208 -5.72 8.90 10.11
C ASP A 208 -6.88 9.57 9.33
N PHE A 209 -7.91 8.79 8.98
CA PHE A 209 -9.03 9.26 8.16
C PHE A 209 -10.02 10.16 8.90
N THR A 210 -9.88 10.38 10.22
CA THR A 210 -10.70 11.37 10.94
C THR A 210 -10.32 12.82 10.60
N GLU A 211 -9.17 13.03 9.96
CA GLU A 211 -8.67 14.35 9.55
C GLU A 211 -9.15 14.76 8.15
N VAL A 212 -9.89 13.87 7.44
CA VAL A 212 -10.35 14.06 6.06
C VAL A 212 -11.86 14.17 5.99
N ASN A 213 -12.35 15.03 5.09
CA ASN A 213 -13.73 15.07 4.66
C ASN A 213 -13.81 15.43 3.18
N ILE A 214 -14.96 15.15 2.56
CA ILE A 214 -15.20 15.35 1.11
C ILE A 214 -15.06 16.83 0.72
N GLU A 215 -15.49 17.76 1.56
CA GLU A 215 -15.42 19.19 1.27
C GLU A 215 -13.95 19.65 1.13
N LYS A 216 -13.09 19.28 2.08
CA LYS A 216 -11.65 19.55 2.06
C LYS A 216 -11.01 18.97 0.78
N LEU A 217 -11.35 17.74 0.42
CA LEU A 217 -10.83 17.11 -0.80
C LEU A 217 -11.27 17.82 -2.09
N ASN A 218 -12.52 18.26 -2.16
CA ASN A 218 -13.03 19.00 -3.33
C ASN A 218 -12.35 20.36 -3.50
N GLN A 219 -11.89 20.99 -2.42
CA GLN A 219 -11.15 22.27 -2.47
C GLN A 219 -9.80 22.13 -3.18
N LEU A 220 -9.19 20.93 -3.22
CA LEU A 220 -7.94 20.68 -3.93
C LEU A 220 -8.07 20.84 -5.46
N PHE A 221 -9.30 20.89 -6.00
CA PHE A 221 -9.58 20.95 -7.44
C PHE A 221 -10.28 22.27 -7.89
N LYS A 222 -10.38 23.24 -6.99
CA LYS A 222 -10.82 24.61 -7.29
C LYS A 222 -9.62 25.48 -7.62
#